data_ee3a91a7c75b3f6d17ad2d80038d1dd4
#
_entry.id   ee3a91a7c75b3f6d17ad2d80038d1dd4
#
_cell.length_a   1.000
_cell.length_b   1.000
_cell.length_c   1.000
_cell.angle_alpha   90.00
_cell.angle_beta   90.00
_cell.angle_gamma   90.00
#
_symmetry.space_group_name_H-M   'P 1'
#
loop_
_entity.id
_entity.type
_entity.pdbx_description
1 polymer ?
#
loop_
_entity_poly.entity_id
_entity_poly.type
_entity_poly.pdbx_seq_one_letter_code
_entity_poly.pdbx_strand_id
1 'polypeptide(L)'
;MGLPGDEDPNSDWWVWVHDRDNIASGLVSGDLPENGPGYWSLYRVFHDNAVRMGLDIARINVEWSRLFPRPMPEPPSGNVEVIGDRVVKVDVDERDLRRLDEAVNKAALEHYRAIFNDLKSRNIFFILNLYHWPLPTWIHDPIRVRRGDLSGPTGWLDVKTVINFARFAAYVAWKFDDLVDMYSTMNEPNVVAWNGYVNVKSGFPPSYLNPELARRALINLIQAHARAYDAIKAISRKPVGLIYANNAYTPLTERDAKAVELAEQDARWSFFDAI
;
A
#
# COMPACT_ATOMS: atom_id res chain seq x y z
N MET A 1 -2.53 -22.76 12.97
CA MET A 1 -1.10 -22.45 12.87
C MET A 1 -0.83 -21.98 11.44
N GLY A 2 -0.24 -20.79 11.29
CA GLY A 2 0.22 -20.30 10.00
C GLY A 2 1.35 -21.18 9.47
N LEU A 3 1.44 -21.30 8.15
CA LEU A 3 2.56 -22.01 7.54
C LEU A 3 3.75 -21.07 7.39
N PRO A 4 4.98 -21.55 7.56
CA PRO A 4 6.17 -20.77 7.28
C PRO A 4 6.12 -20.18 5.86
N GLY A 5 6.47 -18.89 5.72
CA GLY A 5 6.50 -18.20 4.43
C GLY A 5 5.37 -17.22 4.18
N ASP A 6 4.35 -17.16 5.04
CA ASP A 6 3.29 -16.13 4.94
C ASP A 6 3.72 -14.81 5.59
N GLU A 7 4.59 -14.86 6.57
CA GLU A 7 5.21 -13.71 7.20
C GLU A 7 6.20 -13.00 6.25
N ASP A 8 6.35 -11.69 6.42
CA ASP A 8 7.36 -10.90 5.71
C ASP A 8 8.15 -10.01 6.67
N PRO A 9 9.30 -10.50 7.17
CA PRO A 9 10.13 -9.77 8.13
C PRO A 9 10.74 -8.47 7.57
N ASN A 10 10.64 -8.23 6.26
CA ASN A 10 11.07 -6.99 5.64
C ASN A 10 9.99 -5.90 5.64
N SER A 11 8.80 -6.21 6.19
CA SER A 11 7.67 -5.32 6.32
C SER A 11 7.70 -4.56 7.65
N ASP A 12 7.37 -3.28 7.61
CA ASP A 12 7.20 -2.43 8.80
C ASP A 12 6.08 -2.94 9.73
N TRP A 13 5.02 -3.53 9.18
CA TRP A 13 3.96 -4.16 9.96
C TRP A 13 4.44 -5.41 10.72
N TRP A 14 5.32 -6.20 10.13
CA TRP A 14 5.91 -7.34 10.84
C TRP A 14 6.71 -6.85 12.06
N VAL A 15 7.57 -5.83 11.87
CA VAL A 15 8.32 -5.20 12.97
C VAL A 15 7.37 -4.64 14.03
N TRP A 16 6.28 -4.00 13.60
CA TRP A 16 5.30 -3.38 14.46
C TRP A 16 4.56 -4.35 15.39
N VAL A 17 4.09 -5.48 14.86
CA VAL A 17 3.31 -6.45 15.65
C VAL A 17 4.19 -7.35 16.53
N HIS A 18 5.51 -7.43 16.25
CA HIS A 18 6.48 -8.15 17.06
C HIS A 18 7.12 -7.28 18.15
N ASP A 19 6.91 -5.97 18.13
CA ASP A 19 7.50 -5.08 19.12
C ASP A 19 6.90 -5.33 20.51
N ARG A 20 7.78 -5.63 21.48
CA ARG A 20 7.36 -6.02 22.83
C ARG A 20 6.65 -4.89 23.58
N ASP A 21 7.04 -3.62 23.33
CA ASP A 21 6.43 -2.47 23.96
C ASP A 21 5.03 -2.24 23.39
N ASN A 22 4.83 -2.50 22.10
CA ASN A 22 3.51 -2.44 21.46
C ASN A 22 2.56 -3.50 22.02
N ILE A 23 3.06 -4.73 22.22
CA ILE A 23 2.28 -5.83 22.81
C ILE A 23 1.95 -5.52 24.28
N ALA A 24 2.94 -5.14 25.07
CA ALA A 24 2.77 -4.86 26.50
C ALA A 24 1.81 -3.69 26.76
N SER A 25 1.77 -2.69 25.88
CA SER A 25 0.85 -1.55 25.97
C SER A 25 -0.55 -1.83 25.45
N GLY A 26 -0.81 -3.03 24.89
CA GLY A 26 -2.08 -3.39 24.27
C GLY A 26 -2.37 -2.65 22.95
N LEU A 27 -1.35 -2.05 22.34
CA LEU A 27 -1.49 -1.38 21.03
C LEU A 27 -1.67 -2.40 19.91
N VAL A 28 -1.04 -3.56 20.05
CA VAL A 28 -1.27 -4.76 19.22
C VAL A 28 -1.60 -5.96 20.12
N SER A 29 -2.32 -6.96 19.58
CA SER A 29 -2.84 -8.09 20.35
C SER A 29 -1.78 -9.07 20.83
N GLY A 30 -0.64 -9.15 20.13
CA GLY A 30 0.34 -10.22 20.29
C GLY A 30 0.05 -11.45 19.41
N ASP A 31 -1.03 -11.43 18.64
CA ASP A 31 -1.25 -12.43 17.59
C ASP A 31 -0.31 -12.13 16.41
N LEU A 32 0.50 -13.12 16.04
CA LEU A 32 1.54 -12.93 15.05
C LEU A 32 1.11 -13.43 13.66
N PRO A 33 1.60 -12.82 12.57
CA PRO A 33 1.26 -13.22 11.20
C PRO A 33 1.65 -14.67 10.88
N GLU A 34 2.64 -15.22 11.56
CA GLU A 34 3.04 -16.63 11.49
C GLU A 34 1.92 -17.60 11.87
N ASN A 35 0.95 -17.15 12.65
CA ASN A 35 -0.25 -17.91 13.03
C ASN A 35 -1.45 -17.63 12.11
N GLY A 36 -1.24 -16.92 11.01
CA GLY A 36 -2.26 -16.58 10.04
C GLY A 36 -2.73 -17.76 9.18
N PRO A 37 -3.64 -17.51 8.24
CA PRO A 37 -4.30 -18.57 7.47
C PRO A 37 -3.43 -19.23 6.39
N GLY A 38 -2.21 -18.76 6.16
CA GLY A 38 -1.25 -19.39 5.27
C GLY A 38 -1.54 -19.19 3.78
N TYR A 39 -2.10 -18.04 3.36
CA TYR A 39 -2.47 -17.82 1.96
C TYR A 39 -1.28 -17.92 1.00
N TRP A 40 -0.10 -17.42 1.39
CA TRP A 40 1.10 -17.48 0.54
C TRP A 40 1.39 -18.89 0.05
N SER A 41 1.27 -19.88 0.93
CA SER A 41 1.52 -21.29 0.62
C SER A 41 0.26 -22.03 0.16
N LEU A 42 -0.92 -21.65 0.65
CA LEU A 42 -2.19 -22.35 0.45
C LEU A 42 -3.11 -21.68 -0.58
N TYR A 43 -2.62 -20.73 -1.38
CA TYR A 43 -3.44 -19.92 -2.29
C TYR A 43 -4.38 -20.76 -3.17
N ARG A 44 -3.97 -21.96 -3.62
CA ARG A 44 -4.82 -22.84 -4.41
C ARG A 44 -6.07 -23.29 -3.66
N VAL A 45 -5.92 -23.59 -2.36
CA VAL A 45 -7.05 -23.96 -1.49
C VAL A 45 -8.04 -22.81 -1.36
N PHE A 46 -7.52 -21.57 -1.19
CA PHE A 46 -8.36 -20.38 -1.12
C PHE A 46 -9.08 -20.13 -2.45
N HIS A 47 -8.40 -20.28 -3.58
CA HIS A 47 -9.01 -20.11 -4.90
C HIS A 47 -10.03 -21.21 -5.20
N ASP A 48 -9.79 -22.45 -4.80
CA ASP A 48 -10.78 -23.53 -4.90
C ASP A 48 -12.04 -23.21 -4.10
N ASN A 49 -11.87 -22.70 -2.87
CA ASN A 49 -12.99 -22.29 -2.04
C ASN A 49 -13.74 -21.11 -2.65
N ALA A 50 -13.04 -20.11 -3.21
CA ALA A 50 -13.66 -18.97 -3.88
C ALA A 50 -14.56 -19.46 -5.05
N VAL A 51 -14.06 -20.35 -5.90
CA VAL A 51 -14.84 -20.95 -7.00
C VAL A 51 -16.05 -21.72 -6.47
N ARG A 52 -15.89 -22.54 -5.42
CA ARG A 52 -17.01 -23.27 -4.80
C ARG A 52 -18.08 -22.36 -4.22
N MET A 53 -17.68 -21.18 -3.75
CA MET A 53 -18.59 -20.15 -3.24
C MET A 53 -19.26 -19.33 -4.36
N GLY A 54 -18.89 -19.55 -5.62
CA GLY A 54 -19.40 -18.80 -6.77
C GLY A 54 -18.82 -17.40 -6.91
N LEU A 55 -17.62 -17.17 -6.36
CA LEU A 55 -16.92 -15.89 -6.50
C LEU A 55 -16.19 -15.84 -7.85
N ASP A 56 -16.43 -14.80 -8.62
CA ASP A 56 -15.88 -14.56 -9.94
C ASP A 56 -14.89 -13.38 -10.00
N ILE A 57 -14.73 -12.68 -8.88
CA ILE A 57 -13.80 -11.56 -8.73
C ILE A 57 -12.91 -11.77 -7.48
N ALA A 58 -11.62 -11.55 -7.64
CA ALA A 58 -10.67 -11.55 -6.53
C ALA A 58 -9.82 -10.27 -6.55
N ARG A 59 -9.60 -9.70 -5.37
CA ARG A 59 -8.61 -8.64 -5.15
C ARG A 59 -7.47 -9.20 -4.32
N ILE A 60 -6.28 -9.18 -4.87
CA ILE A 60 -5.07 -9.67 -4.22
C ILE A 60 -4.06 -8.53 -4.13
N ASN A 61 -3.28 -8.54 -3.08
CA ASN A 61 -2.20 -7.62 -2.84
C ASN A 61 -0.87 -8.17 -3.36
N VAL A 62 -0.02 -7.26 -3.86
CA VAL A 62 1.41 -7.53 -4.01
C VAL A 62 2.17 -6.75 -2.96
N GLU A 63 2.93 -7.46 -2.12
CA GLU A 63 3.70 -6.81 -1.05
C GLU A 63 5.00 -6.22 -1.61
N TRP A 64 5.15 -4.91 -1.44
CA TRP A 64 6.32 -4.18 -1.90
C TRP A 64 7.60 -4.69 -1.23
N SER A 65 7.55 -4.93 0.08
CA SER A 65 8.65 -5.48 0.88
C SER A 65 9.11 -6.87 0.44
N ARG A 66 8.21 -7.73 -0.09
CA ARG A 66 8.59 -9.04 -0.64
C ARG A 66 9.32 -8.93 -1.95
N LEU A 67 8.87 -8.04 -2.84
CA LEU A 67 9.53 -7.82 -4.13
C LEU A 67 10.83 -7.05 -3.98
N PHE A 68 10.86 -6.06 -3.10
CA PHE A 68 12.06 -5.24 -2.85
C PHE A 68 12.39 -5.20 -1.36
N PRO A 69 12.98 -6.28 -0.81
CA PRO A 69 13.36 -6.35 0.61
C PRO A 69 14.54 -5.42 0.95
N ARG A 70 15.21 -4.88 -0.07
CA ARG A 70 16.31 -3.92 0.03
C ARG A 70 15.97 -2.65 -0.73
N PRO A 71 16.66 -1.52 -0.45
CA PRO A 71 16.43 -0.29 -1.20
C PRO A 71 16.50 -0.50 -2.71
N MET A 72 15.52 0.06 -3.40
CA MET A 72 15.51 0.09 -4.86
C MET A 72 16.69 0.94 -5.37
N PRO A 73 17.27 0.64 -6.54
CA PRO A 73 18.31 1.48 -7.12
C PRO A 73 17.76 2.90 -7.34
N GLU A 74 18.64 3.91 -7.21
CA GLU A 74 18.26 5.31 -7.46
C GLU A 74 17.67 5.48 -8.88
N PRO A 75 16.67 6.35 -9.05
CA PRO A 75 16.11 6.59 -10.38
C PRO A 75 17.17 7.14 -11.33
N PRO A 76 17.08 6.86 -12.64
CA PRO A 76 17.95 7.48 -13.63
C PRO A 76 17.84 9.01 -13.58
N SER A 77 18.96 9.68 -13.85
CA SER A 77 19.01 11.15 -13.89
C SER A 77 18.02 11.70 -14.94
N GLY A 78 17.25 12.72 -14.54
CA GLY A 78 16.24 13.37 -15.38
C GLY A 78 14.87 12.70 -15.38
N ASN A 79 14.72 11.53 -14.76
CA ASN A 79 13.45 10.80 -14.69
C ASN A 79 12.51 11.32 -13.60
N VAL A 80 13.00 12.12 -12.67
CA VAL A 80 12.23 12.63 -11.54
C VAL A 80 12.31 14.13 -11.46
N GLU A 81 11.17 14.79 -11.27
CA GLU A 81 11.08 16.22 -11.02
C GLU A 81 10.32 16.47 -9.72
N VAL A 82 10.97 17.22 -8.81
CA VAL A 82 10.40 17.61 -7.53
C VAL A 82 10.54 19.11 -7.35
N ILE A 83 9.47 19.79 -6.97
CA ILE A 83 9.45 21.24 -6.69
C ILE A 83 8.98 21.43 -5.24
N GLY A 84 9.91 21.80 -4.35
CA GLY A 84 9.65 21.77 -2.90
C GLY A 84 9.31 20.36 -2.44
N ASP A 85 8.14 20.18 -1.82
CA ASP A 85 7.62 18.87 -1.39
C ASP A 85 6.67 18.23 -2.43
N ARG A 86 6.58 18.79 -3.64
CA ARG A 86 5.69 18.29 -4.68
C ARG A 86 6.47 17.46 -5.69
N VAL A 87 6.10 16.18 -5.79
CA VAL A 87 6.59 15.28 -6.85
C VAL A 87 5.76 15.52 -8.11
N VAL A 88 6.32 16.29 -9.04
CA VAL A 88 5.63 16.70 -10.27
C VAL A 88 5.62 15.57 -11.28
N LYS A 89 6.75 14.83 -11.38
CA LYS A 89 6.94 13.83 -12.41
C LYS A 89 7.78 12.67 -11.91
N VAL A 90 7.41 11.47 -12.32
CA VAL A 90 8.23 10.24 -12.18
C VAL A 90 8.10 9.44 -13.47
N ASP A 91 9.09 9.58 -14.35
CA ASP A 91 9.18 8.75 -15.54
C ASP A 91 9.87 7.43 -15.21
N VAL A 92 9.29 6.33 -15.65
CA VAL A 92 9.87 5.00 -15.48
C VAL A 92 10.14 4.42 -16.87
N ASP A 93 11.32 4.67 -17.37
CA ASP A 93 11.76 4.20 -18.70
C ASP A 93 12.24 2.75 -18.66
N GLU A 94 12.53 2.18 -19.83
CA GLU A 94 13.00 0.80 -19.95
C GLU A 94 14.32 0.57 -19.20
N ARG A 95 15.19 1.57 -19.12
CA ARG A 95 16.45 1.49 -18.38
C ARG A 95 16.19 1.36 -16.88
N ASP A 96 15.23 2.12 -16.34
CA ASP A 96 14.85 2.02 -14.94
C ASP A 96 14.19 0.66 -14.63
N LEU A 97 13.25 0.22 -15.47
CA LEU A 97 12.62 -1.09 -15.35
C LEU A 97 13.63 -2.24 -15.33
N ARG A 98 14.66 -2.21 -16.18
CA ARG A 98 15.72 -3.23 -16.18
C ARG A 98 16.53 -3.21 -14.89
N ARG A 99 16.89 -2.05 -14.36
CA ARG A 99 17.60 -1.91 -13.07
C ARG A 99 16.76 -2.42 -11.89
N LEU A 100 15.45 -2.14 -11.91
CA LEU A 100 14.51 -2.70 -10.92
C LEU A 100 14.43 -4.22 -11.03
N ASP A 101 14.45 -4.76 -12.26
CA ASP A 101 14.42 -6.20 -12.49
C ASP A 101 15.69 -6.92 -12.00
N GLU A 102 16.83 -6.26 -12.03
CA GLU A 102 18.07 -6.79 -11.45
C GLU A 102 18.03 -6.80 -9.90
N ALA A 103 17.29 -5.84 -9.29
CA ALA A 103 17.23 -5.67 -7.85
C ALA A 103 16.10 -6.46 -7.17
N VAL A 104 15.09 -6.88 -7.93
CA VAL A 104 13.90 -7.56 -7.39
C VAL A 104 14.24 -8.93 -6.83
N ASN A 105 13.51 -9.35 -5.79
CA ASN A 105 13.50 -10.73 -5.32
C ASN A 105 12.80 -11.64 -6.35
N LYS A 106 13.60 -12.34 -7.16
CA LYS A 106 13.10 -13.18 -8.25
C LYS A 106 12.20 -14.32 -7.75
N ALA A 107 12.52 -14.92 -6.60
CA ALA A 107 11.70 -16.00 -6.05
C ALA A 107 10.30 -15.50 -5.66
N ALA A 108 10.21 -14.33 -5.03
CA ALA A 108 8.92 -13.71 -4.72
C ALA A 108 8.15 -13.33 -6.00
N LEU A 109 8.84 -12.78 -7.01
CA LEU A 109 8.24 -12.43 -8.29
C LEU A 109 7.61 -13.65 -8.99
N GLU A 110 8.35 -14.75 -9.05
CA GLU A 110 7.87 -16.01 -9.64
C GLU A 110 6.70 -16.61 -8.86
N HIS A 111 6.75 -16.52 -7.52
CA HIS A 111 5.67 -17.01 -6.69
C HIS A 111 4.38 -16.20 -6.88
N TYR A 112 4.46 -14.86 -6.92
CA TYR A 112 3.30 -14.02 -7.28
C TYR A 112 2.75 -14.37 -8.67
N ARG A 113 3.62 -14.59 -9.65
CA ARG A 113 3.19 -15.03 -10.98
C ARG A 113 2.43 -16.36 -10.94
N ALA A 114 2.88 -17.31 -10.11
CA ALA A 114 2.16 -18.58 -9.91
C ALA A 114 0.77 -18.39 -9.28
N ILE A 115 0.65 -17.51 -8.26
CA ILE A 115 -0.63 -17.17 -7.64
C ILE A 115 -1.58 -16.53 -8.67
N PHE A 116 -1.11 -15.55 -9.44
CA PHE A 116 -1.93 -14.83 -10.41
C PHE A 116 -2.35 -15.72 -11.60
N ASN A 117 -1.46 -16.59 -12.08
CA ASN A 117 -1.78 -17.58 -13.09
C ASN A 117 -2.87 -18.56 -12.60
N ASP A 118 -2.83 -18.98 -11.34
CA ASP A 118 -3.85 -19.87 -10.78
C ASP A 118 -5.23 -19.18 -10.73
N LEU A 119 -5.31 -17.89 -10.39
CA LEU A 119 -6.55 -17.10 -10.49
C LEU A 119 -7.08 -17.05 -11.92
N LYS A 120 -6.21 -16.72 -12.87
CA LYS A 120 -6.59 -16.59 -14.29
C LYS A 120 -7.02 -17.94 -14.89
N SER A 121 -6.40 -19.05 -14.50
CA SER A 121 -6.78 -20.39 -14.96
C SER A 121 -8.19 -20.80 -14.50
N ARG A 122 -8.74 -20.12 -13.49
CA ARG A 122 -10.09 -20.34 -12.94
C ARG A 122 -11.12 -19.35 -13.47
N ASN A 123 -10.75 -18.50 -14.44
CA ASN A 123 -11.58 -17.41 -14.98
C ASN A 123 -12.04 -16.40 -13.93
N ILE A 124 -11.26 -16.18 -12.87
CA ILE A 124 -11.52 -15.17 -11.86
C ILE A 124 -11.02 -13.82 -12.40
N PHE A 125 -11.90 -12.80 -12.38
CA PHE A 125 -11.52 -11.42 -12.68
C PHE A 125 -10.58 -10.92 -11.58
N PHE A 126 -9.38 -10.46 -11.95
CA PHE A 126 -8.32 -10.18 -11.00
C PHE A 126 -8.02 -8.68 -10.88
N ILE A 127 -8.23 -8.15 -9.66
CA ILE A 127 -7.85 -6.80 -9.28
C ILE A 127 -6.54 -6.88 -8.48
N LEU A 128 -5.46 -6.33 -9.03
CA LEU A 128 -4.17 -6.24 -8.34
C LEU A 128 -4.07 -4.93 -7.57
N ASN A 129 -4.02 -5.03 -6.25
CA ASN A 129 -3.81 -3.90 -5.35
C ASN A 129 -2.32 -3.78 -5.02
N LEU A 130 -1.74 -2.57 -5.15
CA LEU A 130 -0.30 -2.36 -5.01
C LEU A 130 0.14 -2.02 -3.59
N TYR A 131 -0.74 -1.44 -2.79
CA TYR A 131 -0.46 -1.06 -1.41
C TYR A 131 -1.65 -1.32 -0.51
N HIS A 132 -1.48 -2.18 0.48
CA HIS A 132 -2.48 -2.44 1.52
C HIS A 132 -1.84 -2.37 2.90
N TRP A 133 -1.20 -1.20 3.15
CA TRP A 133 -0.65 -0.66 4.37
C TRP A 133 0.82 -1.00 4.69
N PRO A 134 1.32 -2.24 4.50
CA PRO A 134 2.72 -2.51 4.75
C PRO A 134 3.67 -1.77 3.79
N LEU A 135 4.74 -1.25 4.36
CA LEU A 135 5.87 -0.67 3.66
C LEU A 135 7.14 -1.49 3.93
N PRO A 136 8.11 -1.51 3.00
CA PRO A 136 9.42 -2.05 3.29
C PRO A 136 10.10 -1.33 4.47
N THR A 137 10.82 -2.07 5.31
CA THR A 137 11.54 -1.50 6.48
C THR A 137 12.59 -0.45 6.09
N TRP A 138 13.11 -0.50 4.88
CA TRP A 138 14.01 0.53 4.37
C TRP A 138 13.30 1.83 3.97
N ILE A 139 11.97 1.82 3.86
CA ILE A 139 11.10 3.00 3.64
C ILE A 139 10.53 3.51 4.96
N HIS A 140 10.15 2.60 5.89
CA HIS A 140 9.49 2.97 7.13
C HIS A 140 10.04 2.18 8.32
N ASP A 141 10.58 2.91 9.29
CA ASP A 141 10.89 2.37 10.62
C ASP A 141 9.81 2.85 11.61
N PRO A 142 8.75 2.06 11.84
CA PRO A 142 7.60 2.50 12.61
C PRO A 142 7.94 2.72 14.09
N ILE A 143 8.92 2.00 14.62
CA ILE A 143 9.32 2.10 16.03
C ILE A 143 10.08 3.40 16.29
N ARG A 144 10.98 3.79 15.37
CA ARG A 144 11.68 5.09 15.48
C ARG A 144 10.71 6.26 15.37
N VAL A 145 9.82 6.23 14.38
CA VAL A 145 8.82 7.29 14.18
C VAL A 145 7.89 7.39 15.39
N ARG A 146 7.44 6.27 15.97
CA ARG A 146 6.65 6.25 17.20
C ARG A 146 7.35 6.97 18.36
N ARG A 147 8.67 6.86 18.44
CA ARG A 147 9.49 7.53 19.47
C ARG A 147 9.82 8.99 19.14
N GLY A 148 9.28 9.53 18.04
CA GLY A 148 9.52 10.90 17.59
C GLY A 148 10.85 11.09 16.85
N ASP A 149 11.58 10.02 16.54
CA ASP A 149 12.80 10.10 15.76
C ASP A 149 12.50 10.05 14.26
N LEU A 150 12.54 11.19 13.61
CA LEU A 150 12.28 11.36 12.18
C LEU A 150 13.57 11.42 11.34
N SER A 151 14.72 11.06 11.88
CA SER A 151 16.01 11.08 11.15
C SER A 151 16.24 9.85 10.26
N GLY A 152 15.39 8.82 10.39
CA GLY A 152 15.45 7.58 9.62
C GLY A 152 14.39 7.46 8.54
N PRO A 153 14.06 6.23 8.09
CA PRO A 153 12.98 5.98 7.17
C PRO A 153 11.61 6.32 7.79
N THR A 154 10.92 7.31 7.23
CA THR A 154 9.68 7.87 7.80
C THR A 154 8.41 7.52 7.03
N GLY A 155 8.49 6.60 6.09
CA GLY A 155 7.32 6.18 5.31
C GLY A 155 6.73 7.31 4.47
N TRP A 156 5.42 7.46 4.57
CA TRP A 156 4.70 8.49 3.80
C TRP A 156 5.00 9.94 4.20
N LEU A 157 5.87 10.19 5.18
CA LEU A 157 6.35 11.54 5.49
C LEU A 157 7.48 12.00 4.55
N ASP A 158 8.08 11.08 3.77
CA ASP A 158 9.16 11.39 2.84
C ASP A 158 8.68 11.32 1.38
N VAL A 159 8.95 12.35 0.60
CA VAL A 159 8.65 12.40 -0.85
C VAL A 159 9.36 11.32 -1.64
N LYS A 160 10.47 10.78 -1.15
CA LYS A 160 11.14 9.62 -1.76
C LYS A 160 10.25 8.38 -1.77
N THR A 161 9.34 8.24 -0.81
CA THR A 161 8.36 7.16 -0.80
C THR A 161 7.40 7.28 -1.99
N VAL A 162 6.96 8.50 -2.32
CA VAL A 162 6.13 8.79 -3.49
C VAL A 162 6.83 8.37 -4.78
N ILE A 163 8.10 8.76 -4.93
CA ILE A 163 8.90 8.45 -6.12
C ILE A 163 9.07 6.93 -6.27
N ASN A 164 9.49 6.27 -5.20
CA ASN A 164 9.74 4.83 -5.23
C ASN A 164 8.44 4.03 -5.40
N PHE A 165 7.31 4.52 -4.86
CA PHE A 165 6.02 3.87 -5.06
C PHE A 165 5.56 3.92 -6.52
N ALA A 166 5.73 5.05 -7.22
CA ALA A 166 5.43 5.15 -8.65
C ALA A 166 6.29 4.19 -9.47
N ARG A 167 7.58 4.07 -9.15
CA ARG A 167 8.50 3.14 -9.80
C ARG A 167 8.13 1.68 -9.53
N PHE A 168 7.76 1.36 -8.29
CA PHE A 168 7.24 0.05 -7.93
C PHE A 168 5.96 -0.27 -8.71
N ALA A 169 5.04 0.68 -8.81
CA ALA A 169 3.79 0.53 -9.56
C ALA A 169 4.03 0.24 -11.05
N ALA A 170 4.94 0.99 -11.69
CA ALA A 170 5.36 0.73 -13.06
C ALA A 170 5.98 -0.66 -13.21
N TYR A 171 6.87 -1.04 -12.31
CA TYR A 171 7.52 -2.35 -12.35
C TYR A 171 6.51 -3.50 -12.25
N VAL A 172 5.56 -3.40 -11.32
CA VAL A 172 4.49 -4.41 -11.15
C VAL A 172 3.60 -4.48 -12.39
N ALA A 173 3.22 -3.33 -12.97
CA ALA A 173 2.47 -3.32 -14.22
C ALA A 173 3.28 -3.97 -15.36
N TRP A 174 4.55 -3.64 -15.52
CA TRP A 174 5.41 -4.24 -16.53
C TRP A 174 5.54 -5.76 -16.41
N LYS A 175 5.52 -6.29 -15.17
CA LYS A 175 5.67 -7.73 -14.92
C LYS A 175 4.38 -8.53 -15.01
N PHE A 176 3.23 -7.94 -14.71
CA PHE A 176 1.99 -8.69 -14.50
C PHE A 176 0.82 -8.23 -15.37
N ASP A 177 1.02 -7.29 -16.30
CA ASP A 177 -0.09 -6.78 -17.12
C ASP A 177 -0.81 -7.85 -17.93
N ASP A 178 -0.11 -8.92 -18.31
CA ASP A 178 -0.67 -10.07 -19.00
C ASP A 178 -1.70 -10.86 -18.13
N LEU A 179 -1.64 -10.74 -16.81
CA LEU A 179 -2.47 -11.51 -15.86
C LEU A 179 -3.54 -10.67 -15.15
N VAL A 180 -3.32 -9.36 -15.02
CA VAL A 180 -4.19 -8.45 -14.27
C VAL A 180 -5.35 -7.96 -15.14
N ASP A 181 -6.55 -7.81 -14.58
CA ASP A 181 -7.69 -7.22 -15.29
C ASP A 181 -7.90 -5.75 -14.90
N MET A 182 -7.58 -5.38 -13.66
CA MET A 182 -7.70 -4.03 -13.13
C MET A 182 -6.63 -3.78 -12.06
N TYR A 183 -6.11 -2.56 -11.97
CA TYR A 183 -5.20 -2.14 -10.92
C TYR A 183 -5.89 -1.29 -9.87
N SER A 184 -5.49 -1.46 -8.61
CA SER A 184 -5.74 -0.50 -7.55
C SER A 184 -4.41 -0.02 -6.99
N THR A 185 -4.17 1.28 -7.00
CA THR A 185 -2.89 1.83 -6.53
C THR A 185 -2.71 1.61 -5.03
N MET A 186 -3.75 1.88 -4.24
CA MET A 186 -3.68 1.75 -2.79
C MET A 186 -5.04 1.50 -2.16
N ASN A 187 -5.00 0.90 -0.96
CA ASN A 187 -6.16 0.70 -0.11
C ASN A 187 -6.18 1.75 1.00
N GLU A 188 -7.28 2.50 1.05
CA GLU A 188 -7.66 3.37 2.16
C GLU A 188 -6.56 4.33 2.65
N PRO A 189 -6.03 5.20 1.76
CA PRO A 189 -4.97 6.14 2.14
C PRO A 189 -5.37 7.09 3.27
N ASN A 190 -6.65 7.45 3.35
CA ASN A 190 -7.20 8.26 4.44
C ASN A 190 -7.11 7.54 5.79
N VAL A 191 -7.35 6.23 5.83
CA VAL A 191 -7.21 5.41 7.05
C VAL A 191 -5.77 5.38 7.53
N VAL A 192 -4.81 5.24 6.60
CA VAL A 192 -3.37 5.24 6.93
C VAL A 192 -2.95 6.53 7.60
N ALA A 193 -3.31 7.68 7.04
CA ALA A 193 -2.97 8.98 7.61
C ALA A 193 -3.68 9.22 8.95
N TRP A 194 -4.97 8.90 9.02
CA TRP A 194 -5.76 9.11 10.25
C TRP A 194 -5.33 8.19 11.38
N ASN A 195 -5.25 6.89 11.14
CA ASN A 195 -4.94 5.92 12.18
C ASN A 195 -3.47 5.94 12.59
N GLY A 196 -2.57 6.28 11.69
CA GLY A 196 -1.15 6.39 12.00
C GLY A 196 -0.81 7.60 12.87
N TYR A 197 -1.53 8.74 12.70
CA TYR A 197 -1.11 10.02 13.27
C TYR A 197 -2.18 10.78 14.08
N VAL A 198 -3.44 10.33 14.10
CA VAL A 198 -4.53 10.97 14.87
C VAL A 198 -5.19 9.97 15.79
N ASN A 199 -5.72 8.87 15.25
CA ASN A 199 -6.35 7.81 16.04
C ASN A 199 -5.29 6.78 16.51
N VAL A 200 -4.36 7.21 17.33
CA VAL A 200 -3.17 6.44 17.74
C VAL A 200 -3.47 5.19 18.57
N LYS A 201 -4.72 4.97 18.98
CA LYS A 201 -5.14 3.75 19.67
C LYS A 201 -5.64 2.66 18.71
N SER A 202 -5.64 2.92 17.41
CA SER A 202 -6.14 2.00 16.39
C SER A 202 -5.26 0.77 16.17
N GLY A 203 -4.03 0.77 16.66
CA GLY A 203 -3.03 -0.27 16.38
C GLY A 203 -2.24 -0.06 15.09
N PHE A 204 -2.50 1.00 14.33
CA PHE A 204 -1.76 1.32 13.10
C PHE A 204 -0.37 1.91 13.39
N PRO A 205 0.68 1.48 12.68
CA PRO A 205 1.96 2.16 12.71
C PRO A 205 1.86 3.56 12.06
N PRO A 206 2.64 4.56 12.50
CA PRO A 206 3.56 4.52 13.62
C PRO A 206 2.91 4.87 14.96
N SER A 207 1.60 5.09 15.04
CA SER A 207 0.88 5.46 16.27
C SER A 207 1.49 6.68 16.98
N TYR A 208 1.79 7.71 16.22
CA TYR A 208 2.44 8.94 16.68
C TYR A 208 1.50 10.14 16.54
N LEU A 209 0.89 10.57 17.65
CA LEU A 209 -0.10 11.65 17.65
C LEU A 209 0.50 12.96 17.16
N ASN A 210 0.23 13.31 15.93
CA ASN A 210 0.64 14.57 15.32
C ASN A 210 -0.21 14.86 14.06
N PRO A 211 -1.23 15.74 14.15
CA PRO A 211 -2.12 16.08 13.03
C PRO A 211 -1.41 16.71 11.82
N GLU A 212 -0.31 17.45 12.04
CA GLU A 212 0.46 18.02 10.92
C GLU A 212 1.18 16.94 10.12
N LEU A 213 1.70 15.91 10.79
CA LEU A 213 2.27 14.74 10.12
C LEU A 213 1.19 13.90 9.44
N ALA A 214 -0.02 13.80 10.01
CA ALA A 214 -1.16 13.19 9.33
C ALA A 214 -1.44 13.88 7.99
N ARG A 215 -1.50 15.20 7.99
CA ARG A 215 -1.71 16.01 6.77
C ARG A 215 -0.58 15.82 5.76
N ARG A 216 0.68 15.80 6.21
CA ARG A 216 1.84 15.54 5.35
C ARG A 216 1.77 14.14 4.73
N ALA A 217 1.47 13.12 5.52
CA ALA A 217 1.29 11.75 5.03
C ALA A 217 0.16 11.65 4.00
N LEU A 218 -0.99 12.31 4.25
CA LEU A 218 -2.12 12.33 3.33
C LEU A 218 -1.75 12.99 1.99
N ILE A 219 -1.07 14.14 2.01
CA ILE A 219 -0.59 14.83 0.80
C ILE A 219 0.34 13.90 -0.01
N ASN A 220 1.26 13.22 0.65
CA ASN A 220 2.17 12.31 -0.04
C ASN A 220 1.46 11.06 -0.56
N LEU A 221 0.43 10.55 0.12
CA LEU A 221 -0.42 9.45 -0.38
C LEU A 221 -1.22 9.88 -1.62
N ILE A 222 -1.75 11.11 -1.67
CA ILE A 222 -2.41 11.67 -2.85
C ILE A 222 -1.41 11.74 -4.02
N GLN A 223 -0.23 12.30 -3.79
CA GLN A 223 0.81 12.38 -4.82
C GLN A 223 1.23 10.98 -5.29
N ALA A 224 1.37 10.03 -4.37
CA ALA A 224 1.74 8.65 -4.67
C ALA A 224 0.69 7.96 -5.53
N HIS A 225 -0.61 8.16 -5.24
CA HIS A 225 -1.69 7.68 -6.09
C HIS A 225 -1.58 8.25 -7.51
N ALA A 226 -1.47 9.58 -7.65
CA ALA A 226 -1.40 10.24 -8.95
C ALA A 226 -0.16 9.78 -9.75
N ARG A 227 1.03 9.74 -9.15
CA ARG A 227 2.24 9.29 -9.83
C ARG A 227 2.23 7.79 -10.16
N ALA A 228 1.66 6.95 -9.30
CA ALA A 228 1.47 5.52 -9.59
C ALA A 228 0.46 5.31 -10.72
N TYR A 229 -0.62 6.09 -10.76
CA TYR A 229 -1.59 6.08 -11.87
C TYR A 229 -0.88 6.39 -13.20
N ASP A 230 -0.16 7.50 -13.27
CA ASP A 230 0.59 7.89 -14.48
C ASP A 230 1.57 6.79 -14.91
N ALA A 231 2.33 6.25 -13.96
CA ALA A 231 3.33 5.21 -14.22
C ALA A 231 2.71 3.90 -14.74
N ILE A 232 1.57 3.47 -14.17
CA ILE A 232 0.83 2.30 -14.68
C ILE A 232 0.28 2.59 -16.07
N LYS A 233 -0.35 3.76 -16.28
CA LYS A 233 -0.97 4.13 -17.57
C LYS A 233 0.03 4.29 -18.69
N ALA A 234 1.30 4.57 -18.40
CA ALA A 234 2.38 4.56 -19.38
C ALA A 234 2.68 3.13 -19.93
N ILE A 235 2.31 2.08 -19.18
CA ILE A 235 2.59 0.67 -19.53
C ILE A 235 1.31 -0.06 -19.93
N SER A 236 0.21 0.16 -19.20
CA SER A 236 -1.03 -0.60 -19.30
C SER A 236 -2.20 0.26 -19.76
N ARG A 237 -3.10 -0.33 -20.55
CA ARG A 237 -4.40 0.28 -20.93
C ARG A 237 -5.54 -0.08 -19.98
N LYS A 238 -5.29 -0.95 -19.01
CA LYS A 238 -6.31 -1.47 -18.08
C LYS A 238 -6.82 -0.38 -17.14
N PRO A 239 -8.02 -0.56 -16.55
CA PRO A 239 -8.53 0.35 -15.54
C PRO A 239 -7.57 0.45 -14.35
N VAL A 240 -7.41 1.66 -13.83
CA VAL A 240 -6.62 1.96 -12.63
C VAL A 240 -7.47 2.81 -11.71
N GLY A 241 -7.58 2.43 -10.45
CA GLY A 241 -8.31 3.16 -9.44
C GLY A 241 -7.61 3.11 -8.09
N LEU A 242 -8.33 3.48 -7.05
CA LEU A 242 -7.94 3.28 -5.67
C LEU A 242 -9.14 2.74 -4.87
N ILE A 243 -8.86 2.18 -3.70
CA ILE A 243 -9.89 1.77 -2.76
C ILE A 243 -9.92 2.80 -1.64
N TYR A 244 -11.08 3.38 -1.39
CA TYR A 244 -11.23 4.45 -0.42
C TYR A 244 -12.20 4.06 0.70
N ALA A 245 -11.80 4.28 1.95
CA ALA A 245 -12.69 4.11 3.09
C ALA A 245 -13.65 5.31 3.14
N ASN A 246 -14.89 5.07 2.82
CA ASN A 246 -15.91 6.10 2.73
C ASN A 246 -17.06 5.83 3.69
N ASN A 247 -17.49 6.87 4.40
CA ASN A 247 -18.67 6.87 5.25
C ASN A 247 -19.77 7.73 4.61
N ALA A 248 -21.00 7.27 4.72
CA ALA A 248 -22.15 8.12 4.44
C ALA A 248 -22.60 8.78 5.74
N TYR A 249 -22.75 10.09 5.73
CA TYR A 249 -23.23 10.85 6.86
C TYR A 249 -24.69 11.25 6.63
N THR A 250 -25.53 11.10 7.65
CA THR A 250 -26.93 11.49 7.60
C THR A 250 -27.21 12.45 8.77
N PRO A 251 -27.87 13.60 8.55
CA PRO A 251 -28.20 14.49 9.62
C PRO A 251 -29.24 13.85 10.55
N LEU A 252 -29.02 13.95 11.85
CA LEU A 252 -29.99 13.49 12.85
C LEU A 252 -31.25 14.38 12.84
N THR A 253 -31.04 15.70 12.63
CA THR A 253 -32.08 16.70 12.46
C THR A 253 -31.70 17.65 11.33
N GLU A 254 -32.65 18.45 10.83
CA GLU A 254 -32.38 19.48 9.79
C GLU A 254 -31.28 20.47 10.21
N ARG A 255 -31.10 20.70 11.52
CA ARG A 255 -30.07 21.61 12.06
C ARG A 255 -28.65 21.07 11.88
N ASP A 256 -28.52 19.76 11.68
CA ASP A 256 -27.21 19.07 11.55
C ASP A 256 -26.71 19.04 10.09
N ALA A 257 -27.49 19.58 9.14
CA ALA A 257 -27.14 19.52 7.71
C ALA A 257 -25.75 20.12 7.42
N LYS A 258 -25.42 21.25 8.09
CA LYS A 258 -24.08 21.87 7.91
C LYS A 258 -22.95 21.02 8.48
N ALA A 259 -23.18 20.31 9.59
CA ALA A 259 -22.18 19.40 10.16
C ALA A 259 -21.92 18.19 9.24
N VAL A 260 -22.98 17.67 8.59
CA VAL A 260 -22.86 16.60 7.60
C VAL A 260 -22.05 17.08 6.38
N GLU A 261 -22.34 18.25 5.84
CA GLU A 261 -21.59 18.82 4.72
C GLU A 261 -20.10 18.94 5.05
N LEU A 262 -19.74 19.44 6.23
CA LEU A 262 -18.35 19.57 6.68
C LEU A 262 -17.68 18.18 6.88
N ALA A 263 -18.40 17.22 7.47
CA ALA A 263 -17.88 15.87 7.65
C ALA A 263 -17.63 15.16 6.31
N GLU A 264 -18.52 15.34 5.32
CA GLU A 264 -18.32 14.80 3.97
C GLU A 264 -17.16 15.48 3.24
N GLN A 265 -17.02 16.81 3.37
CA GLN A 265 -15.91 17.54 2.78
C GLN A 265 -14.57 17.05 3.35
N ASP A 266 -14.47 16.88 4.64
CA ASP A 266 -13.24 16.39 5.30
C ASP A 266 -12.95 14.92 5.00
N ALA A 267 -13.93 14.05 5.17
CA ALA A 267 -13.72 12.60 5.08
C ALA A 267 -13.63 12.05 3.65
N ARG A 268 -14.24 12.74 2.67
CA ARG A 268 -14.33 12.26 1.29
C ARG A 268 -13.67 13.19 0.30
N TRP A 269 -14.16 14.42 0.20
CA TRP A 269 -13.81 15.32 -0.91
C TRP A 269 -12.39 15.88 -0.77
N SER A 270 -11.85 16.03 0.44
CA SER A 270 -10.47 16.49 0.65
C SER A 270 -9.42 15.67 -0.10
N PHE A 271 -9.67 14.36 -0.28
CA PHE A 271 -8.78 13.50 -1.06
C PHE A 271 -9.09 13.59 -2.57
N PHE A 272 -10.37 13.48 -2.95
CA PHE A 272 -10.75 13.43 -4.36
C PHE A 272 -10.61 14.77 -5.07
N ASP A 273 -10.84 15.89 -4.39
CA ASP A 273 -10.65 17.22 -4.96
C ASP A 273 -9.16 17.58 -5.15
N ALA A 274 -8.26 16.83 -4.53
CA ALA A 274 -6.81 17.05 -4.60
C ALA A 274 -6.09 16.17 -5.65
N ILE A 275 -6.77 15.18 -6.26
CA ILE A 275 -6.27 14.37 -7.35
C ILE A 275 -6.47 15.13 -8.65
#